data_e203f7bc3d72206471c96ad8f8908907
#
_entry.id   e203f7bc3d72206471c96ad8f8908907
#
_cell.length_a   1.000
_cell.length_b   1.000
_cell.length_c   1.000
_cell.angle_alpha   90.00
_cell.angle_beta   90.00
_cell.angle_gamma   90.00
#
_symmetry.space_group_name_H-M   'P 1'
#
loop_
_entity.id
_entity.type
_entity.pdbx_description
1 polymer ?
#
loop_
_entity_poly.entity_id
_entity_poly.type
_entity_poly.pdbx_seq_one_letter_code
_entity_poly.pdbx_strand_id
1 'polypeptide(L)'
;LLRSRIHERVRPWPVIWHSLVARFLNRQRGRRAWDVGRRHYDIGDDLYERMLDRRMIYSCGFWDGARNLDEAQERKLQLVFDKLALAPGQRVLDIGCGWGGAARYAAEHYGVVVTGVTVSEHQAERARALCADWPVEILLCDYRELPTRIERPFDAAYSIGMFEHVGHHNYESYMRVVRECLTDSGLFLLHTIGNDRPATTADPWVERYIFPNSMLPSASQLAPAFERYFVLEDWQNFGADYDRTLMAWYRRCRDSWDVLGRVYDQRFYRMWSYYLLSSAGAFRARSNQLWQLVLSPSGLKDGYRRSQREARFAAVPQGRDAGRPPG
;
A
#
# COMPACT_ATOMS: atom_id res chain seq x y z
N LEU A 1 -7.73 20.43 16.92
CA LEU A 1 -7.91 21.17 15.66
C LEU A 1 -8.48 20.28 14.56
N LEU A 2 -7.86 19.11 14.22
CA LEU A 2 -8.38 18.22 13.16
C LEU A 2 -9.78 17.70 13.47
N ARG A 3 -10.05 17.25 14.71
CA ARG A 3 -11.40 16.82 15.14
C ARG A 3 -12.44 17.94 15.08
N SER A 4 -12.07 19.19 15.36
CA SER A 4 -12.98 20.36 15.30
C SER A 4 -13.24 20.84 13.88
N ARG A 5 -12.50 20.34 12.87
CA ARG A 5 -12.64 20.67 11.45
C ARG A 5 -12.56 22.15 11.12
N ILE A 6 -11.89 22.92 11.97
CA ILE A 6 -11.73 24.36 11.75
C ILE A 6 -11.02 24.65 10.42
N HIS A 7 -10.05 23.80 10.03
CA HIS A 7 -9.32 23.90 8.76
C HIS A 7 -10.24 23.78 7.52
N GLU A 8 -11.40 23.12 7.61
CA GLU A 8 -12.37 23.00 6.52
C GLU A 8 -13.15 24.30 6.27
N ARG A 9 -13.23 25.18 7.29
CA ARG A 9 -13.94 26.45 7.22
C ARG A 9 -13.13 27.53 6.50
N VAL A 10 -11.82 27.34 6.38
CA VAL A 10 -10.91 28.28 5.71
C VAL A 10 -10.37 27.61 4.46
N ARG A 11 -11.08 27.73 3.34
CA ARG A 11 -10.60 27.25 2.04
C ARG A 11 -10.07 28.44 1.24
N PRO A 12 -8.75 28.62 1.09
CA PRO A 12 -8.21 29.68 0.26
C PRO A 12 -8.58 29.43 -1.22
N TRP A 13 -8.84 30.49 -1.95
CA TRP A 13 -9.24 30.50 -3.36
C TRP A 13 -8.40 29.55 -4.29
N PRO A 14 -7.07 29.41 -4.12
CA PRO A 14 -6.28 28.44 -4.89
C PRO A 14 -6.74 26.99 -4.71
N VAL A 15 -7.20 26.59 -3.52
CA VAL A 15 -7.67 25.21 -3.24
C VAL A 15 -8.97 24.92 -4.01
N ILE A 16 -9.85 25.90 -4.12
CA ILE A 16 -11.10 25.78 -4.88
C ILE A 16 -10.79 25.61 -6.37
N TRP A 17 -9.85 26.40 -6.91
CA TRP A 17 -9.42 26.31 -8.30
C TRP A 17 -8.76 24.95 -8.61
N HIS A 18 -7.86 24.47 -7.77
CA HIS A 18 -7.23 23.14 -7.90
C HIS A 18 -8.27 22.02 -7.89
N SER A 19 -9.28 22.09 -7.04
CA SER A 19 -10.37 21.11 -6.98
C SER A 19 -11.23 21.12 -8.24
N LEU A 20 -11.51 22.28 -8.81
CA LEU A 20 -12.24 22.40 -10.08
C LEU A 20 -11.45 21.81 -11.26
N VAL A 21 -10.17 22.14 -11.36
CA VAL A 21 -9.30 21.61 -12.43
C VAL A 21 -9.13 20.09 -12.32
N ALA A 22 -8.98 19.55 -11.11
CA ALA A 22 -8.84 18.11 -10.90
C ALA A 22 -10.12 17.33 -11.23
N ARG A 23 -11.29 17.96 -11.16
CA ARG A 23 -12.57 17.35 -11.50
C ARG A 23 -12.70 17.04 -13.01
N PHE A 24 -12.00 17.79 -13.86
CA PHE A 24 -12.09 17.67 -15.32
C PHE A 24 -10.84 17.06 -15.97
N LEU A 25 -9.70 17.03 -15.29
CA LEU A 25 -8.44 16.53 -15.83
C LEU A 25 -8.00 15.25 -15.12
N ASN A 26 -7.88 14.14 -15.88
CA ASN A 26 -7.27 12.91 -15.39
C ASN A 26 -5.74 13.08 -15.36
N ARG A 27 -5.20 13.41 -14.17
CA ARG A 27 -3.77 13.67 -13.94
C ARG A 27 -2.94 12.40 -13.78
N GLN A 28 -3.56 11.23 -13.66
CA GLN A 28 -2.90 9.93 -13.39
C GLN A 28 -2.81 9.04 -14.64
N ARG A 29 -2.95 9.60 -15.86
CA ARG A 29 -2.92 8.84 -17.12
C ARG A 29 -1.63 9.05 -17.92
N GLY A 30 -1.10 7.98 -18.53
CA GLY A 30 0.05 8.01 -19.43
C GLY A 30 1.37 8.38 -18.72
N ARG A 31 2.25 9.16 -19.36
CA ARG A 31 3.59 9.54 -18.86
C ARG A 31 3.61 10.14 -17.44
N ARG A 32 2.51 10.72 -17.00
CA ARG A 32 2.39 11.30 -15.65
C ARG A 32 2.35 10.27 -14.52
N ALA A 33 1.94 9.04 -14.79
CA ALA A 33 2.02 7.94 -13.81
C ALA A 33 3.49 7.60 -13.48
N TRP A 34 4.39 7.71 -14.45
CA TRP A 34 5.83 7.50 -14.30
C TRP A 34 6.53 8.64 -13.52
N ASP A 35 6.04 9.88 -13.63
CA ASP A 35 6.60 11.03 -12.92
C ASP A 35 6.39 10.95 -11.40
N VAL A 36 5.32 10.29 -10.94
CA VAL A 36 5.04 10.08 -9.51
C VAL A 36 6.10 9.14 -8.90
N GLY A 37 6.44 8.05 -9.60
CA GLY A 37 7.47 7.09 -9.17
C GLY A 37 8.84 7.75 -9.01
N ARG A 38 9.24 8.61 -9.96
CA ARG A 38 10.56 9.25 -9.94
C ARG A 38 10.70 10.26 -8.79
N ARG A 39 9.76 11.15 -8.57
CA ARG A 39 9.93 12.25 -7.60
C ARG A 39 9.85 11.85 -6.14
N HIS A 40 9.08 10.85 -5.81
CA HIS A 40 8.90 10.45 -4.41
C HIS A 40 9.94 9.41 -3.97
N TYR A 41 10.29 8.46 -4.84
CA TYR A 41 11.23 7.38 -4.51
C TYR A 41 12.69 7.72 -4.85
N ASP A 42 12.97 8.86 -5.51
CA ASP A 42 14.31 9.43 -5.69
C ASP A 42 14.83 10.20 -4.45
N ILE A 43 14.06 10.28 -3.37
CA ILE A 43 14.57 10.61 -2.03
C ILE A 43 15.40 9.41 -1.60
N GLY A 44 16.70 9.50 -1.57
CA GLY A 44 17.68 8.43 -1.41
C GLY A 44 17.31 7.22 -0.54
N ASP A 45 17.85 6.07 -0.88
CA ASP A 45 17.60 4.79 -0.21
C ASP A 45 17.97 4.81 1.28
N ASP A 46 18.99 5.56 1.64
CA ASP A 46 19.52 5.72 2.98
C ASP A 46 18.48 6.23 4.00
N LEU A 47 17.56 7.09 3.55
CA LEU A 47 16.43 7.52 4.36
C LEU A 47 15.46 6.36 4.64
N TYR A 48 15.06 5.65 3.58
CA TYR A 48 14.09 4.56 3.70
C TYR A 48 14.65 3.38 4.48
N GLU A 49 15.90 3.01 4.26
CA GLU A 49 16.59 1.93 5.01
C GLU A 49 16.67 2.20 6.52
N ARG A 50 16.84 3.46 6.91
CA ARG A 50 16.85 3.84 8.34
C ARG A 50 15.47 4.03 8.94
N MET A 51 14.49 4.41 8.14
CA MET A 51 13.13 4.68 8.58
C MET A 51 12.27 3.42 8.63
N LEU A 52 12.32 2.59 7.58
CA LEU A 52 11.43 1.44 7.41
C LEU A 52 11.91 0.22 8.21
N ASP A 53 11.09 -0.81 8.20
CA ASP A 53 11.44 -2.14 8.70
C ASP A 53 12.45 -2.87 7.80
N ARG A 54 12.96 -4.00 8.26
CA ARG A 54 13.95 -4.83 7.55
C ARG A 54 13.49 -5.33 6.17
N ARG A 55 12.18 -5.37 5.89
CA ARG A 55 11.60 -5.75 4.59
C ARG A 55 11.28 -4.56 3.69
N MET A 56 11.64 -3.35 4.12
CA MET A 56 11.43 -2.11 3.36
C MET A 56 9.95 -1.86 3.00
N ILE A 57 9.03 -2.06 3.94
CA ILE A 57 7.60 -1.90 3.71
C ILE A 57 7.16 -0.47 4.03
N TYR A 58 6.81 0.29 3.00
CA TYR A 58 6.35 1.68 3.15
C TYR A 58 4.82 1.79 3.18
N SER A 59 4.21 1.09 4.11
CA SER A 59 2.77 1.13 4.38
C SER A 59 2.50 0.80 5.86
N CYS A 60 1.25 0.90 6.30
CA CYS A 60 0.88 0.66 7.69
C CYS A 60 1.23 -0.77 8.14
N GLY A 61 1.84 -0.91 9.31
CA GLY A 61 1.96 -2.18 10.03
C GLY A 61 0.68 -2.54 10.79
N PHE A 62 0.49 -3.80 11.13
CA PHE A 62 -0.59 -4.29 12.00
C PHE A 62 -0.03 -4.49 13.40
N TRP A 63 -0.49 -3.68 14.36
CA TRP A 63 0.13 -3.57 15.67
C TRP A 63 -0.49 -4.44 16.76
N ASP A 64 -1.51 -5.22 16.46
CA ASP A 64 -2.07 -6.14 17.44
C ASP A 64 -1.03 -7.20 17.82
N GLY A 65 -0.64 -7.22 19.10
CA GLY A 65 0.40 -8.08 19.64
C GLY A 65 1.84 -7.79 19.14
N ALA A 66 2.09 -6.72 18.35
CA ALA A 66 3.43 -6.33 17.90
C ALA A 66 4.11 -5.40 18.91
N ARG A 67 5.40 -5.62 19.18
CA ARG A 67 6.24 -4.85 20.10
C ARG A 67 7.03 -3.74 19.40
N ASN A 68 7.33 -3.92 18.12
CA ASN A 68 8.14 -3.02 17.30
C ASN A 68 7.64 -2.98 15.85
N LEU A 69 8.24 -2.10 15.03
CA LEU A 69 7.84 -1.89 13.65
C LEU A 69 8.04 -3.15 12.77
N ASP A 70 9.14 -3.88 12.97
CA ASP A 70 9.45 -5.06 12.19
C ASP A 70 8.38 -6.15 12.41
N GLU A 71 8.02 -6.40 13.68
CA GLU A 71 6.94 -7.31 14.03
C GLU A 71 5.58 -6.85 13.48
N ALA A 72 5.30 -5.54 13.55
CA ALA A 72 4.04 -4.99 13.04
C ALA A 72 3.90 -5.16 11.51
N GLN A 73 5.00 -5.03 10.77
CA GLN A 73 5.00 -5.25 9.33
C GLN A 73 4.88 -6.73 8.98
N GLU A 74 5.55 -7.63 9.68
CA GLU A 74 5.40 -9.06 9.47
C GLU A 74 3.99 -9.55 9.76
N ARG A 75 3.40 -9.07 10.87
CA ARG A 75 2.00 -9.35 11.19
C ARG A 75 1.03 -8.81 10.12
N LYS A 76 1.30 -7.64 9.57
CA LYS A 76 0.50 -7.12 8.46
C LYS A 76 0.59 -8.00 7.21
N LEU A 77 1.79 -8.45 6.83
CA LEU A 77 1.96 -9.35 5.69
C LEU A 77 1.26 -10.68 5.92
N GLN A 78 1.45 -11.28 7.11
CA GLN A 78 0.75 -12.48 7.49
C GLN A 78 -0.78 -12.31 7.39
N LEU A 79 -1.34 -11.23 7.96
CA LEU A 79 -2.78 -10.94 7.89
C LEU A 79 -3.27 -10.84 6.44
N VAL A 80 -2.51 -10.17 5.55
CA VAL A 80 -2.84 -10.05 4.12
C VAL A 80 -2.92 -11.43 3.47
N PHE A 81 -1.92 -12.28 3.66
CA PHE A 81 -1.82 -13.56 2.96
C PHE A 81 -2.71 -14.65 3.59
N ASP A 82 -2.95 -14.59 4.89
CA ASP A 82 -3.96 -15.43 5.53
C ASP A 82 -5.37 -15.10 5.05
N LYS A 83 -5.68 -13.81 4.85
CA LYS A 83 -6.96 -13.38 4.25
C LYS A 83 -7.15 -13.90 2.83
N LEU A 84 -6.09 -13.96 2.04
CA LEU A 84 -6.11 -14.53 0.70
C LEU A 84 -6.11 -16.07 0.69
N ALA A 85 -5.90 -16.73 1.86
CA ALA A 85 -5.79 -18.18 2.00
C ALA A 85 -4.79 -18.81 1.04
N LEU A 86 -3.63 -18.18 0.87
CA LEU A 86 -2.62 -18.64 -0.05
C LEU A 86 -2.18 -20.09 0.24
N ALA A 87 -1.99 -20.85 -0.83
CA ALA A 87 -1.49 -22.22 -0.80
C ALA A 87 -0.24 -22.36 -1.69
N PRO A 88 0.69 -23.28 -1.36
CA PRO A 88 1.89 -23.51 -2.15
C PRO A 88 1.59 -23.78 -3.63
N GLY A 89 2.41 -23.22 -4.51
CA GLY A 89 2.28 -23.34 -5.95
C GLY A 89 1.27 -22.42 -6.63
N GLN A 90 0.44 -21.68 -5.87
CA GLN A 90 -0.45 -20.67 -6.44
C GLN A 90 0.32 -19.51 -7.08
N ARG A 91 -0.27 -18.94 -8.12
CA ARG A 91 0.22 -17.73 -8.79
C ARG A 91 -0.42 -16.51 -8.18
N VAL A 92 0.39 -15.57 -7.73
CA VAL A 92 -0.06 -14.37 -7.01
C VAL A 92 0.44 -13.11 -7.70
N LEU A 93 -0.44 -12.13 -7.87
CA LEU A 93 -0.12 -10.82 -8.44
C LEU A 93 0.03 -9.77 -7.33
N ASP A 94 1.17 -9.07 -7.31
CA ASP A 94 1.45 -7.92 -6.45
C ASP A 94 1.40 -6.62 -7.26
N ILE A 95 0.31 -5.85 -7.12
CA ILE A 95 0.13 -4.60 -7.89
C ILE A 95 0.67 -3.42 -7.09
N GLY A 96 1.87 -2.96 -7.47
CA GLY A 96 2.62 -1.94 -6.75
C GLY A 96 3.58 -2.56 -5.74
N CYS A 97 4.46 -3.45 -6.21
CA CYS A 97 5.31 -4.30 -5.36
C CYS A 97 6.39 -3.54 -4.57
N GLY A 98 6.58 -2.24 -4.81
CA GLY A 98 7.61 -1.45 -4.16
C GLY A 98 9.00 -2.10 -4.31
N TRP A 99 9.74 -2.23 -3.23
CA TRP A 99 11.06 -2.89 -3.20
C TRP A 99 11.01 -4.42 -3.11
N GLY A 100 9.82 -5.05 -3.28
CA GLY A 100 9.66 -6.50 -3.33
C GLY A 100 9.53 -7.19 -1.97
N GLY A 101 9.51 -6.46 -0.86
CA GLY A 101 9.47 -7.07 0.47
C GLY A 101 8.23 -7.92 0.74
N ALA A 102 7.05 -7.52 0.25
CA ALA A 102 5.83 -8.30 0.37
C ALA A 102 5.84 -9.52 -0.56
N ALA A 103 6.31 -9.36 -1.81
CA ALA A 103 6.43 -10.43 -2.77
C ALA A 103 7.38 -11.54 -2.27
N ARG A 104 8.56 -11.14 -1.75
CA ARG A 104 9.50 -12.08 -1.13
C ARG A 104 8.87 -12.80 0.07
N TYR A 105 8.19 -12.09 0.96
CA TYR A 105 7.53 -12.70 2.12
C TYR A 105 6.49 -13.75 1.70
N ALA A 106 5.67 -13.45 0.68
CA ALA A 106 4.68 -14.39 0.16
C ALA A 106 5.35 -15.68 -0.38
N ALA A 107 6.39 -15.54 -1.21
CA ALA A 107 7.13 -16.67 -1.73
C ALA A 107 7.82 -17.49 -0.62
N GLU A 108 8.47 -16.82 0.34
CA GLU A 108 9.21 -17.40 1.45
C GLU A 108 8.30 -18.19 2.42
N HIS A 109 7.16 -17.64 2.79
CA HIS A 109 6.33 -18.21 3.85
C HIS A 109 5.13 -19.02 3.36
N TYR A 110 4.67 -18.78 2.14
CA TYR A 110 3.48 -19.46 1.57
C TYR A 110 3.81 -20.35 0.37
N GLY A 111 5.05 -20.35 -0.12
CA GLY A 111 5.48 -21.18 -1.26
C GLY A 111 4.78 -20.85 -2.57
N VAL A 112 4.36 -19.61 -2.75
CA VAL A 112 3.66 -19.14 -3.95
C VAL A 112 4.62 -18.57 -4.99
N VAL A 113 4.19 -18.53 -6.25
CA VAL A 113 4.89 -17.87 -7.35
C VAL A 113 4.32 -16.46 -7.51
N VAL A 114 5.14 -15.42 -7.35
CA VAL A 114 4.66 -14.02 -7.35
C VAL A 114 5.11 -13.30 -8.62
N THR A 115 4.18 -12.57 -9.23
CA THR A 115 4.49 -11.56 -10.25
C THR A 115 4.24 -10.18 -9.64
N GLY A 116 5.31 -9.43 -9.39
CA GLY A 116 5.24 -8.06 -8.86
C GLY A 116 5.29 -7.03 -9.97
N VAL A 117 4.53 -5.94 -9.83
CA VAL A 117 4.45 -4.86 -10.82
C VAL A 117 4.79 -3.52 -10.19
N THR A 118 5.66 -2.76 -10.82
CA THR A 118 5.98 -1.38 -10.46
C THR A 118 6.26 -0.54 -11.70
N VAL A 119 6.06 0.78 -11.59
CA VAL A 119 6.44 1.77 -12.61
C VAL A 119 7.78 2.45 -12.31
N SER A 120 8.42 2.13 -11.20
CA SER A 120 9.71 2.69 -10.80
C SER A 120 10.85 1.75 -11.19
N GLU A 121 11.74 2.20 -12.08
CA GLU A 121 12.96 1.47 -12.48
C GLU A 121 13.81 1.12 -11.26
N HIS A 122 14.04 2.08 -10.38
CA HIS A 122 14.81 1.91 -9.16
C HIS A 122 14.22 0.86 -8.23
N GLN A 123 12.88 0.88 -8.00
CA GLN A 123 12.22 -0.16 -7.22
C GLN A 123 12.31 -1.53 -7.90
N ALA A 124 12.14 -1.60 -9.23
CA ALA A 124 12.21 -2.86 -9.96
C ALA A 124 13.60 -3.52 -9.86
N GLU A 125 14.68 -2.74 -9.99
CA GLU A 125 16.05 -3.24 -9.85
C GLU A 125 16.31 -3.81 -8.44
N ARG A 126 15.94 -3.06 -7.40
CA ARG A 126 16.11 -3.51 -6.02
C ARG A 126 15.22 -4.70 -5.68
N ALA A 127 13.98 -4.72 -6.17
CA ALA A 127 13.07 -5.83 -5.95
C ALA A 127 13.58 -7.12 -6.62
N ARG A 128 14.12 -7.04 -7.83
CA ARG A 128 14.77 -8.18 -8.49
C ARG A 128 15.95 -8.71 -7.70
N ALA A 129 16.81 -7.82 -7.21
CA ALA A 129 17.95 -8.21 -6.37
C ALA A 129 17.50 -8.85 -5.05
N LEU A 130 16.50 -8.27 -4.37
CA LEU A 130 15.96 -8.79 -3.10
C LEU A 130 15.30 -10.16 -3.27
N CYS A 131 14.70 -10.42 -4.42
CA CYS A 131 13.91 -11.62 -4.69
C CYS A 131 14.64 -12.66 -5.53
N ALA A 132 15.94 -12.49 -5.84
CA ALA A 132 16.68 -13.31 -6.79
C ALA A 132 16.63 -14.84 -6.51
N ASP A 133 16.58 -15.22 -5.23
CA ASP A 133 16.56 -16.63 -4.80
C ASP A 133 15.12 -17.19 -4.63
N TRP A 134 14.09 -16.43 -4.99
CA TRP A 134 12.70 -16.77 -4.78
C TRP A 134 11.91 -16.82 -6.09
N PRO A 135 10.83 -17.57 -6.19
CA PRO A 135 9.97 -17.62 -7.38
C PRO A 135 9.16 -16.33 -7.53
N VAL A 136 9.87 -15.21 -7.73
CA VAL A 136 9.31 -13.87 -7.86
C VAL A 136 9.81 -13.23 -9.15
N GLU A 137 8.88 -12.87 -10.03
CA GLU A 137 9.14 -12.08 -11.23
C GLU A 137 8.74 -10.62 -11.01
N ILE A 138 9.57 -9.67 -11.44
CA ILE A 138 9.27 -8.23 -11.33
C ILE A 138 9.14 -7.60 -12.72
N LEU A 139 7.92 -7.15 -13.02
CA LEU A 139 7.56 -6.45 -14.25
C LEU A 139 7.63 -4.93 -14.05
N LEU A 140 8.40 -4.27 -14.90
CA LEU A 140 8.41 -2.81 -15.00
C LEU A 140 7.37 -2.40 -16.03
N CYS A 141 6.15 -2.12 -15.59
CA CYS A 141 5.06 -1.68 -16.46
C CYS A 141 3.95 -0.97 -15.68
N ASP A 142 3.07 -0.28 -16.39
CA ASP A 142 1.83 0.24 -15.83
C ASP A 142 0.84 -0.93 -15.64
N TYR A 143 0.10 -0.94 -14.52
CA TYR A 143 -0.89 -2.00 -14.24
C TYR A 143 -1.93 -2.16 -15.35
N ARG A 144 -2.20 -1.10 -16.11
CA ARG A 144 -3.15 -1.12 -17.25
C ARG A 144 -2.70 -2.02 -18.40
N GLU A 145 -1.40 -2.32 -18.47
CA GLU A 145 -0.82 -3.19 -19.48
C GLU A 145 -0.91 -4.68 -19.10
N LEU A 146 -1.22 -4.99 -17.83
CA LEU A 146 -1.23 -6.36 -17.32
C LEU A 146 -2.05 -7.34 -18.15
N PRO A 147 -3.30 -7.04 -18.56
CA PRO A 147 -4.11 -8.00 -19.32
C PRO A 147 -3.48 -8.45 -20.64
N THR A 148 -2.58 -7.64 -21.21
CA THR A 148 -1.86 -7.97 -22.45
C THR A 148 -0.49 -8.60 -22.23
N ARG A 149 0.02 -8.58 -20.99
CA ARG A 149 1.35 -9.09 -20.64
C ARG A 149 1.32 -10.43 -19.90
N ILE A 150 0.19 -10.79 -19.30
CA ILE A 150 0.04 -12.05 -18.58
C ILE A 150 -0.44 -13.14 -19.53
N GLU A 151 0.19 -14.32 -19.45
CA GLU A 151 -0.20 -15.50 -20.25
C GLU A 151 -1.37 -16.27 -19.63
N ARG A 152 -1.47 -16.26 -18.32
CA ARG A 152 -2.48 -16.99 -17.55
C ARG A 152 -2.93 -16.19 -16.34
N PRO A 153 -4.22 -16.26 -15.96
CA PRO A 153 -4.73 -15.56 -14.79
C PRO A 153 -4.08 -16.04 -13.49
N PHE A 154 -4.19 -15.23 -12.45
CA PHE A 154 -3.66 -15.44 -11.11
C PHE A 154 -4.72 -16.04 -10.19
N ASP A 155 -4.29 -16.87 -9.23
CA ASP A 155 -5.14 -17.47 -8.19
C ASP A 155 -5.48 -16.45 -7.09
N ALA A 156 -4.61 -15.47 -6.89
CA ALA A 156 -4.84 -14.36 -5.97
C ALA A 156 -4.12 -13.10 -6.45
N ALA A 157 -4.61 -11.95 -6.00
CA ALA A 157 -3.93 -10.67 -6.19
C ALA A 157 -3.99 -9.84 -4.91
N TYR A 158 -3.00 -8.97 -4.72
CA TYR A 158 -3.05 -7.96 -3.68
C TYR A 158 -2.45 -6.64 -4.16
N SER A 159 -2.85 -5.56 -3.49
CA SER A 159 -2.29 -4.24 -3.70
C SER A 159 -2.20 -3.53 -2.35
N ILE A 160 -1.03 -3.05 -1.98
CA ILE A 160 -0.75 -2.47 -0.67
C ILE A 160 -0.18 -1.06 -0.83
N GLY A 161 -0.99 -0.02 -0.56
CA GLY A 161 -0.55 1.38 -0.59
C GLY A 161 -0.27 1.93 -1.99
N MET A 162 -0.85 1.32 -3.02
CA MET A 162 -0.71 1.76 -4.42
C MET A 162 -1.97 2.46 -4.93
N PHE A 163 -3.15 2.08 -4.43
CA PHE A 163 -4.44 2.56 -4.91
C PHE A 163 -4.62 4.07 -4.72
N GLU A 164 -3.94 4.66 -3.76
CA GLU A 164 -3.85 6.09 -3.50
C GLU A 164 -3.28 6.88 -4.70
N HIS A 165 -2.55 6.21 -5.58
CA HIS A 165 -1.97 6.80 -6.80
C HIS A 165 -2.80 6.55 -8.07
N VAL A 166 -3.89 5.79 -7.98
CA VAL A 166 -4.77 5.46 -9.12
C VAL A 166 -5.61 6.66 -9.54
N GLY A 167 -6.15 7.44 -8.58
CA GLY A 167 -7.03 8.58 -8.82
C GLY A 167 -8.47 8.20 -9.17
N HIS A 168 -9.45 8.99 -8.69
CA HIS A 168 -10.87 8.64 -8.71
C HIS A 168 -11.44 8.34 -10.11
N HIS A 169 -10.93 8.99 -11.15
CA HIS A 169 -11.34 8.73 -12.53
C HIS A 169 -10.94 7.36 -13.06
N ASN A 170 -10.01 6.68 -12.38
CA ASN A 170 -9.47 5.40 -12.81
C ASN A 170 -9.86 4.24 -11.88
N TYR A 171 -10.59 4.47 -10.79
CA TYR A 171 -10.92 3.42 -9.82
C TYR A 171 -11.68 2.25 -10.48
N GLU A 172 -12.69 2.53 -11.30
CA GLU A 172 -13.42 1.50 -12.02
C GLU A 172 -12.52 0.74 -13.01
N SER A 173 -11.69 1.46 -13.78
CA SER A 173 -10.77 0.81 -14.72
C SER A 173 -9.69 -0.02 -14.02
N TYR A 174 -9.25 0.38 -12.82
CA TYR A 174 -8.37 -0.41 -12.00
C TYR A 174 -9.02 -1.73 -11.58
N MET A 175 -10.24 -1.69 -11.04
CA MET A 175 -10.96 -2.90 -10.62
C MET A 175 -11.23 -3.84 -11.80
N ARG A 176 -11.58 -3.30 -12.98
CA ARG A 176 -11.72 -4.09 -14.20
C ARG A 176 -10.44 -4.81 -14.59
N VAL A 177 -9.30 -4.12 -14.59
CA VAL A 177 -7.99 -4.73 -14.90
C VAL A 177 -7.65 -5.83 -13.91
N VAL A 178 -7.85 -5.61 -12.60
CA VAL A 178 -7.61 -6.65 -11.59
C VAL A 178 -8.51 -7.87 -11.84
N ARG A 179 -9.78 -7.65 -12.17
CA ARG A 179 -10.72 -8.75 -12.50
C ARG A 179 -10.25 -9.55 -13.73
N GLU A 180 -9.78 -8.88 -14.77
CA GLU A 180 -9.25 -9.51 -15.98
C GLU A 180 -7.99 -10.35 -15.72
N CYS A 181 -7.23 -10.01 -14.67
CA CYS A 181 -6.03 -10.75 -14.27
C CYS A 181 -6.30 -11.95 -13.37
N LEU A 182 -7.50 -12.11 -12.81
CA LEU A 182 -7.83 -13.17 -11.83
C LEU A 182 -8.61 -14.33 -12.45
N THR A 183 -8.40 -15.52 -11.91
CA THR A 183 -9.31 -16.67 -12.11
C THR A 183 -10.69 -16.35 -11.52
N ASP A 184 -11.73 -17.08 -11.93
CA ASP A 184 -13.10 -16.87 -11.40
C ASP A 184 -13.22 -17.23 -9.91
N SER A 185 -12.34 -18.07 -9.38
CA SER A 185 -12.25 -18.42 -7.95
C SER A 185 -11.18 -17.65 -7.18
N GLY A 186 -10.50 -16.71 -7.86
CA GLY A 186 -9.41 -15.95 -7.25
C GLY A 186 -9.89 -14.94 -6.20
N LEU A 187 -8.99 -14.52 -5.32
CA LEU A 187 -9.26 -13.46 -4.35
C LEU A 187 -8.37 -12.26 -4.61
N PHE A 188 -8.94 -11.07 -4.44
CA PHE A 188 -8.20 -9.82 -4.45
C PHE A 188 -8.25 -9.15 -3.08
N LEU A 189 -7.08 -8.80 -2.53
CA LEU A 189 -6.98 -7.98 -1.33
C LEU A 189 -6.50 -6.58 -1.69
N LEU A 190 -7.32 -5.59 -1.39
CA LEU A 190 -6.97 -4.17 -1.50
C LEU A 190 -6.68 -3.61 -0.10
N HIS A 191 -5.43 -3.17 0.12
CA HIS A 191 -5.01 -2.44 1.33
C HIS A 191 -4.74 -0.99 0.95
N THR A 192 -5.60 -0.09 1.38
CA THR A 192 -5.53 1.33 1.00
C THR A 192 -5.90 2.27 2.15
N ILE A 193 -5.29 3.44 2.16
CA ILE A 193 -5.74 4.54 3.02
C ILE A 193 -7.10 5.02 2.51
N GLY A 194 -8.01 5.26 3.46
CA GLY A 194 -9.33 5.82 3.19
C GLY A 194 -9.52 7.17 3.84
N ASN A 195 -10.43 7.94 3.29
CA ASN A 195 -10.87 9.21 3.84
C ASN A 195 -12.31 9.10 4.38
N ASP A 196 -12.64 9.86 5.42
CA ASP A 196 -13.99 9.90 6.02
C ASP A 196 -15.03 10.58 5.10
N ARG A 197 -14.57 11.26 4.04
CA ARG A 197 -15.42 11.97 3.05
C ARG A 197 -14.87 11.84 1.63
N PRO A 198 -15.76 11.96 0.62
CA PRO A 198 -15.33 12.03 -0.77
C PRO A 198 -14.42 13.24 -1.02
N ALA A 199 -13.30 12.98 -1.68
CA ALA A 199 -12.36 13.98 -2.13
C ALA A 199 -12.00 13.75 -3.60
N THR A 200 -11.61 14.81 -4.31
CA THR A 200 -11.14 14.75 -5.70
C THR A 200 -9.71 15.24 -5.85
N THR A 201 -9.10 15.68 -4.75
CA THR A 201 -7.71 16.16 -4.68
C THR A 201 -7.12 15.78 -3.33
N ALA A 202 -5.80 15.60 -3.28
CA ALA A 202 -5.06 15.52 -2.03
C ALA A 202 -4.98 16.90 -1.34
N ASP A 203 -4.47 16.91 -0.11
CA ASP A 203 -4.03 18.15 0.55
C ASP A 203 -2.96 18.83 -0.31
N PRO A 204 -3.05 20.15 -0.59
CA PRO A 204 -2.12 20.83 -1.48
C PRO A 204 -0.66 20.78 -1.05
N TRP A 205 -0.38 20.72 0.26
CA TRP A 205 0.96 20.59 0.77
C TRP A 205 1.50 19.18 0.53
N VAL A 206 0.68 18.14 0.81
CA VAL A 206 1.02 16.74 0.56
C VAL A 206 1.23 16.50 -0.95
N GLU A 207 0.35 17.03 -1.80
CA GLU A 207 0.46 16.92 -3.26
C GLU A 207 1.76 17.57 -3.78
N ARG A 208 2.15 18.70 -3.20
CA ARG A 208 3.33 19.44 -3.64
C ARG A 208 4.66 18.82 -3.21
N TYR A 209 4.73 18.34 -1.97
CA TYR A 209 6.01 18.00 -1.32
C TYR A 209 6.22 16.51 -1.08
N ILE A 210 5.17 15.71 -0.98
CA ILE A 210 5.27 14.30 -0.57
C ILE A 210 4.74 13.37 -1.66
N PHE A 211 3.44 13.41 -1.98
CA PHE A 211 2.80 12.49 -2.92
C PHE A 211 2.10 13.23 -4.06
N PRO A 212 2.82 13.64 -5.10
CA PRO A 212 2.21 14.28 -6.26
C PRO A 212 1.12 13.40 -6.88
N ASN A 213 -0.01 14.00 -7.22
CA ASN A 213 -1.17 13.34 -7.84
C ASN A 213 -1.78 12.19 -7.02
N SER A 214 -1.46 12.04 -5.72
CA SER A 214 -2.13 11.07 -4.85
C SER A 214 -3.53 11.53 -4.47
N MET A 215 -4.39 10.56 -4.09
CA MET A 215 -5.72 10.86 -3.61
C MET A 215 -6.24 9.70 -2.75
N LEU A 216 -6.88 10.04 -1.62
CA LEU A 216 -7.46 9.06 -0.73
C LEU A 216 -8.93 8.83 -1.08
N PRO A 217 -9.37 7.59 -1.39
CA PRO A 217 -10.78 7.29 -1.63
C PRO A 217 -11.61 7.41 -0.36
N SER A 218 -12.87 7.74 -0.49
CA SER A 218 -13.87 7.48 0.53
C SER A 218 -14.61 6.16 0.25
N ALA A 219 -15.33 5.62 1.23
CA ALA A 219 -16.14 4.42 1.04
C ALA A 219 -17.16 4.60 -0.10
N SER A 220 -17.80 5.78 -0.20
CA SER A 220 -18.77 6.08 -1.27
C SER A 220 -18.13 6.21 -2.67
N GLN A 221 -16.83 6.43 -2.78
CA GLN A 221 -16.11 6.43 -4.05
C GLN A 221 -15.57 5.05 -4.41
N LEU A 222 -15.24 4.25 -3.39
CA LEU A 222 -14.63 2.93 -3.58
C LEU A 222 -15.68 1.87 -3.94
N ALA A 223 -16.81 1.82 -3.23
CA ALA A 223 -17.85 0.80 -3.43
C ALA A 223 -18.35 0.76 -4.89
N PRO A 224 -18.76 1.85 -5.52
CA PRO A 224 -19.21 1.82 -6.93
C PRO A 224 -18.15 1.34 -7.92
N ALA A 225 -16.85 1.50 -7.57
CA ALA A 225 -15.77 1.09 -8.45
C ALA A 225 -15.60 -0.43 -8.53
N PHE A 226 -15.86 -1.16 -7.45
CA PHE A 226 -15.66 -2.62 -7.43
C PHE A 226 -16.96 -3.42 -7.63
N GLU A 227 -18.15 -2.91 -7.27
CA GLU A 227 -19.42 -3.66 -7.26
C GLU A 227 -19.79 -4.28 -8.62
N ARG A 228 -19.31 -3.72 -9.74
CA ARG A 228 -19.52 -4.28 -11.08
C ARG A 228 -18.66 -5.51 -11.39
N TYR A 229 -17.58 -5.69 -10.66
CA TYR A 229 -16.53 -6.66 -10.98
C TYR A 229 -16.31 -7.69 -9.88
N PHE A 230 -16.73 -7.36 -8.66
CA PHE A 230 -16.42 -8.16 -7.47
C PHE A 230 -17.57 -8.17 -6.47
N VAL A 231 -17.66 -9.26 -5.73
CA VAL A 231 -18.41 -9.38 -4.49
C VAL A 231 -17.51 -8.99 -3.33
N LEU A 232 -18.00 -8.14 -2.41
CA LEU A 232 -17.30 -7.78 -1.19
C LEU A 232 -17.41 -8.92 -0.16
N GLU A 233 -16.29 -9.54 0.15
CA GLU A 233 -16.23 -10.63 1.14
C GLU A 233 -15.90 -10.13 2.55
N ASP A 234 -15.00 -9.15 2.66
CA ASP A 234 -14.55 -8.57 3.93
C ASP A 234 -14.12 -7.11 3.78
N TRP A 235 -14.38 -6.31 4.81
CA TRP A 235 -13.89 -4.95 4.92
C TRP A 235 -13.44 -4.67 6.36
N GLN A 236 -12.15 -4.68 6.59
CA GLN A 236 -11.55 -4.38 7.90
C GLN A 236 -10.94 -2.98 7.93
N ASN A 237 -11.15 -2.24 9.03
CA ASN A 237 -10.57 -0.93 9.27
C ASN A 237 -9.68 -0.98 10.52
N PHE A 238 -8.39 -0.72 10.35
CA PHE A 238 -7.41 -0.59 11.43
C PHE A 238 -6.55 0.67 11.31
N GLY A 239 -7.15 1.77 10.87
CA GLY A 239 -6.47 3.04 10.66
C GLY A 239 -5.76 3.60 11.90
N ALA A 240 -6.14 3.20 13.12
CA ALA A 240 -5.44 3.57 14.35
C ALA A 240 -3.98 3.08 14.38
N ASP A 241 -3.68 1.97 13.73
CA ASP A 241 -2.34 1.38 13.65
C ASP A 241 -1.38 2.24 12.81
N TYR A 242 -1.91 3.04 11.89
CA TYR A 242 -1.06 3.92 11.10
C TYR A 242 -0.45 5.07 11.92
N ASP A 243 -1.16 5.58 12.93
CA ASP A 243 -0.56 6.53 13.89
C ASP A 243 0.70 5.92 14.52
N ARG A 244 0.62 4.66 15.00
CA ARG A 244 1.75 3.95 15.60
C ARG A 244 2.90 3.75 14.59
N THR A 245 2.58 3.37 13.35
CA THR A 245 3.54 3.17 12.27
C THR A 245 4.28 4.46 11.92
N LEU A 246 3.54 5.56 11.71
CA LEU A 246 4.11 6.88 11.40
C LEU A 246 4.96 7.43 12.53
N MET A 247 4.55 7.21 13.78
CA MET A 247 5.35 7.57 14.95
C MET A 247 6.62 6.72 15.07
N ALA A 248 6.58 5.45 14.67
CA ALA A 248 7.78 4.61 14.62
C ALA A 248 8.76 5.10 13.53
N TRP A 249 8.26 5.42 12.34
CA TRP A 249 9.06 6.02 11.26
C TRP A 249 9.67 7.36 11.68
N TYR A 250 8.89 8.22 12.33
CA TYR A 250 9.40 9.50 12.83
C TYR A 250 10.54 9.31 13.85
N ARG A 251 10.39 8.40 14.81
CA ARG A 251 11.45 8.12 15.79
C ARG A 251 12.71 7.61 15.12
N ARG A 252 12.61 6.64 14.20
CA ARG A 252 13.76 6.08 13.46
C ARG A 252 14.48 7.17 12.65
N CYS A 253 13.76 8.04 11.95
CA CYS A 253 14.36 9.18 11.25
C CYS A 253 15.07 10.15 12.19
N ARG A 254 14.41 10.53 13.30
CA ARG A 254 14.97 11.44 14.29
C ARG A 254 16.23 10.87 14.91
N ASP A 255 16.18 9.61 15.32
CA ASP A 255 17.27 8.94 16.03
C ASP A 255 18.46 8.61 15.11
N SER A 256 18.25 8.64 13.77
CA SER A 256 19.31 8.49 12.76
C SER A 256 19.75 9.83 12.16
N TRP A 257 19.30 10.96 12.70
CA TRP A 257 19.52 12.26 12.06
C TRP A 257 20.99 12.72 12.07
N ASP A 258 21.80 12.26 13.00
CA ASP A 258 23.26 12.48 13.02
C ASP A 258 23.95 11.97 11.74
N VAL A 259 23.41 10.92 11.12
CA VAL A 259 23.90 10.37 9.85
C VAL A 259 23.15 10.98 8.67
N LEU A 260 21.81 11.01 8.72
CA LEU A 260 20.97 11.56 7.65
C LEU A 260 21.24 13.05 7.40
N GLY A 261 21.55 13.81 8.44
CA GLY A 261 21.89 15.25 8.37
C GLY A 261 23.18 15.57 7.63
N ARG A 262 23.97 14.56 7.24
CA ARG A 262 25.14 14.72 6.36
C ARG A 262 24.73 14.79 4.89
N VAL A 263 23.58 14.25 4.53
CA VAL A 263 23.02 14.20 3.16
C VAL A 263 21.84 15.17 3.02
N TYR A 264 21.00 15.28 4.04
CA TYR A 264 19.77 16.08 4.01
C TYR A 264 19.90 17.32 4.88
N ASP A 265 19.39 18.45 4.42
CA ASP A 265 19.43 19.72 5.17
C ASP A 265 18.30 19.83 6.22
N GLN A 266 18.37 20.87 7.06
CA GLN A 266 17.37 21.16 8.09
C GLN A 266 15.98 21.48 7.53
N ARG A 267 15.89 21.93 6.26
CA ARG A 267 14.62 22.17 5.59
C ARG A 267 13.95 20.83 5.30
N PHE A 268 14.71 19.85 4.79
CA PHE A 268 14.22 18.50 4.58
C PHE A 268 13.76 17.85 5.88
N TYR A 269 14.54 17.97 6.97
CA TYR A 269 14.14 17.45 8.29
C TYR A 269 12.80 17.98 8.75
N ARG A 270 12.59 19.30 8.66
CA ARG A 270 11.31 19.92 9.04
C ARG A 270 10.16 19.48 8.16
N MET A 271 10.38 19.40 6.86
CA MET A 271 9.39 18.93 5.89
C MET A 271 8.97 17.48 6.18
N TRP A 272 9.96 16.58 6.34
CA TRP A 272 9.72 15.16 6.59
C TRP A 272 9.07 14.90 7.96
N SER A 273 9.55 15.59 8.99
CA SER A 273 8.94 15.54 10.33
C SER A 273 7.49 16.04 10.31
N TYR A 274 7.22 17.13 9.60
CA TYR A 274 5.84 17.64 9.44
C TYR A 274 4.94 16.62 8.75
N TYR A 275 5.41 16.02 7.67
CA TYR A 275 4.68 14.96 6.97
C TYR A 275 4.30 13.81 7.92
N LEU A 276 5.28 13.23 8.59
CA LEU A 276 5.05 12.06 9.46
C LEU A 276 4.13 12.39 10.64
N LEU A 277 4.36 13.52 11.30
CA LEU A 277 3.59 13.91 12.49
C LEU A 277 2.17 14.40 12.15
N SER A 278 1.98 15.15 11.05
CA SER A 278 0.65 15.59 10.62
C SER A 278 -0.20 14.41 10.15
N SER A 279 0.40 13.46 9.42
CA SER A 279 -0.25 12.22 9.02
C SER A 279 -0.65 11.36 10.22
N ALA A 280 0.25 11.19 11.22
CA ALA A 280 -0.07 10.51 12.48
C ALA A 280 -1.26 11.19 13.19
N GLY A 281 -1.27 12.53 13.21
CA GLY A 281 -2.39 13.31 13.74
C GLY A 281 -3.71 13.10 13.01
N ALA A 282 -3.70 12.94 11.69
CA ALA A 282 -4.88 12.68 10.88
C ALA A 282 -5.50 11.29 11.17
N PHE A 283 -4.66 10.25 11.31
CA PHE A 283 -5.12 8.92 11.71
C PHE A 283 -5.63 8.89 13.16
N ARG A 284 -4.93 9.55 14.09
CA ARG A 284 -5.36 9.70 15.49
C ARG A 284 -6.68 10.44 15.61
N ALA A 285 -6.92 11.42 14.76
CA ALA A 285 -8.18 12.17 14.68
C ALA A 285 -9.31 11.39 13.97
N ARG A 286 -8.99 10.24 13.35
CA ARG A 286 -9.91 9.41 12.57
C ARG A 286 -10.46 10.09 11.30
N SER A 287 -9.84 11.17 10.82
CA SER A 287 -10.11 11.74 9.52
C SER A 287 -9.57 10.87 8.39
N ASN A 288 -8.39 10.28 8.61
CA ASN A 288 -7.88 9.22 7.75
C ASN A 288 -8.18 7.85 8.37
N GLN A 289 -8.42 6.88 7.52
CA GLN A 289 -8.70 5.49 7.85
C GLN A 289 -7.75 4.59 7.07
N LEU A 290 -7.69 3.31 7.43
CA LEU A 290 -6.96 2.31 6.65
C LEU A 290 -7.84 1.09 6.50
N TRP A 291 -8.00 0.64 5.28
CA TRP A 291 -8.88 -0.47 4.95
C TRP A 291 -8.13 -1.62 4.30
N GLN A 292 -8.53 -2.83 4.66
CA GLN A 292 -8.31 -4.03 3.86
C GLN A 292 -9.67 -4.55 3.39
N LEU A 293 -9.85 -4.60 2.07
CA LEU A 293 -11.01 -5.21 1.43
C LEU A 293 -10.59 -6.55 0.85
N VAL A 294 -11.37 -7.58 1.07
CA VAL A 294 -11.26 -8.86 0.35
C VAL A 294 -12.41 -8.93 -0.63
N LEU A 295 -12.08 -9.15 -1.88
CA LEU A 295 -12.98 -9.12 -3.01
C LEU A 295 -12.86 -10.44 -3.78
N SER A 296 -13.97 -11.01 -4.22
CA SER A 296 -14.03 -12.21 -5.08
C SER A 296 -14.79 -11.94 -6.37
N PRO A 297 -14.40 -12.50 -7.52
CA PRO A 297 -15.09 -12.29 -8.79
C PRO A 297 -16.56 -12.73 -8.79
N SER A 298 -16.89 -13.81 -8.10
CA SER A 298 -18.22 -14.45 -8.19
C SER A 298 -18.87 -14.78 -6.84
N GLY A 299 -18.27 -14.33 -5.75
CA GLY A 299 -18.66 -14.73 -4.40
C GLY A 299 -18.14 -16.12 -4.01
N LEU A 300 -17.76 -16.28 -2.75
CA LEU A 300 -17.36 -17.58 -2.20
C LEU A 300 -18.60 -18.40 -1.83
N LYS A 301 -18.71 -19.64 -2.31
CA LYS A 301 -19.88 -20.52 -2.10
C LYS A 301 -20.28 -20.65 -0.63
N ASP A 302 -19.29 -20.80 0.27
CA ASP A 302 -19.50 -20.96 1.71
C ASP A 302 -19.37 -19.67 2.50
N GLY A 303 -19.29 -18.54 1.79
CA GLY A 303 -18.99 -17.21 2.34
C GLY A 303 -17.56 -17.09 2.87
N TYR A 304 -17.16 -15.89 3.20
CA TYR A 304 -15.84 -15.57 3.73
C TYR A 304 -15.87 -15.60 5.27
N ARG A 305 -15.00 -16.40 5.87
CA ARG A 305 -14.91 -16.54 7.33
C ARG A 305 -13.60 -15.98 7.85
N ARG A 306 -13.60 -14.70 8.21
CA ARG A 306 -12.43 -14.00 8.77
C ARG A 306 -11.86 -14.74 9.99
N SER A 307 -12.69 -15.16 10.93
CA SER A 307 -12.25 -15.82 12.16
C SER A 307 -11.46 -17.10 11.93
N GLN A 308 -11.76 -17.88 10.90
CA GLN A 308 -10.98 -19.07 10.55
C GLN A 308 -9.62 -18.73 9.95
N ARG A 309 -9.49 -17.58 9.31
CA ARG A 309 -8.25 -17.08 8.73
C ARG A 309 -7.39 -16.37 9.77
N GLU A 310 -8.00 -15.64 10.69
CA GLU A 310 -7.33 -15.05 11.86
C GLU A 310 -6.91 -16.10 12.89
N ALA A 311 -7.56 -17.26 12.98
CA ALA A 311 -7.13 -18.37 13.83
C ALA A 311 -5.78 -18.97 13.40
N ARG A 312 -5.46 -18.95 12.09
CA ARG A 312 -4.11 -19.28 11.59
C ARG A 312 -3.08 -18.23 12.05
N PHE A 313 -3.47 -16.96 12.10
CA PHE A 313 -2.67 -15.87 12.63
C PHE A 313 -2.29 -16.05 14.11
N ALA A 314 -3.21 -16.56 14.95
CA ALA A 314 -2.96 -16.82 16.37
C ALA A 314 -2.16 -18.10 16.64
N ALA A 315 -2.17 -19.06 15.70
CA ALA A 315 -1.59 -20.38 15.89
C ALA A 315 -0.10 -20.48 15.49
N VAL A 316 0.50 -19.46 14.87
CA VAL A 316 1.93 -19.47 14.53
C VAL A 316 2.75 -19.17 15.79
N PRO A 317 3.59 -20.12 16.30
CA PRO A 317 4.46 -19.88 17.43
C PRO A 317 5.41 -18.71 17.14
N GLN A 318 5.45 -17.74 18.03
CA GLN A 318 6.43 -16.66 18.00
C GLN A 318 7.82 -17.28 18.21
N GLY A 319 8.63 -17.33 17.14
CA GLY A 319 10.03 -17.75 17.23
C GLY A 319 10.34 -19.07 16.56
N ARG A 320 10.50 -19.03 15.24
CA ARG A 320 11.57 -19.80 14.61
C ARG A 320 12.54 -18.79 14.02
N ASP A 321 13.66 -18.61 14.69
CA ASP A 321 14.88 -18.14 14.04
C ASP A 321 15.06 -19.00 12.79
N ALA A 322 14.97 -18.38 11.62
CA ALA A 322 15.35 -19.02 10.38
C ALA A 322 16.85 -19.30 10.48
N GLY A 323 17.18 -20.51 10.90
CA GLY A 323 18.53 -21.02 10.95
C GLY A 323 19.19 -20.81 9.59
N ARG A 324 20.37 -20.22 9.58
CA ARG A 324 21.31 -20.21 8.47
C ARG A 324 21.35 -21.63 7.87
N PRO A 325 21.36 -21.78 6.54
CA PRO A 325 21.66 -23.06 5.92
C PRO A 325 23.06 -23.51 6.38
N PRO A 326 23.27 -24.80 6.64
CA PRO A 326 24.60 -25.34 6.94
C PRO A 326 25.51 -25.12 5.74
N GLY A 327 26.74 -24.66 6.01
CA GLY A 327 27.79 -24.30 5.08
C GLY A 327 28.30 -25.42 4.19
#